data_3ad23f218e6a99d95f8219c728c35f27
#
_entry.id   3ad23f218e6a99d95f8219c728c35f27
#
_cell.length_a   1.000
_cell.length_b   1.000
_cell.length_c   1.000
_cell.angle_alpha   90.00
_cell.angle_beta   90.00
_cell.angle_gamma   90.00
#
_symmetry.space_group_name_H-M   'P 1'
#
loop_
_entity.id
_entity.type
_entity.pdbx_description
1 polymer ?
#
loop_
_entity_poly.entity_id
_entity_poly.type
_entity_poly.pdbx_seq_one_letter_code
_entity_poly.pdbx_strand_id
1 'polypeptide(L)'
;MKKIIITFISLIIGILSRAQTVNEHYYFKNLSSQNGLSQNTVSAILQDSKGFMWFGTKDGLDRYDGVSFRHFKYDRNNPRSLGNNFVTSLYEDIEGNIWVGTDVGVYIYYPEKDTFRHFVEQSDKNTRVERAVAMISGDSQGRVWIAAEAQN
;
A
#
# COMPACT_ATOMS: atom_id res chain seq x y z
N MET A 1 47.64 41.76 10.11
CA MET A 1 46.79 40.93 11.02
C MET A 1 45.44 40.54 10.44
N LYS A 2 44.59 41.46 9.93
CA LYS A 2 43.28 41.13 9.36
C LYS A 2 43.30 40.08 8.23
N LYS A 3 44.27 40.10 7.32
CA LYS A 3 44.39 39.14 6.21
C LYS A 3 44.71 37.70 6.69
N ILE A 4 45.52 37.56 7.74
CA ILE A 4 45.91 36.27 8.32
C ILE A 4 44.68 35.63 9.02
N ILE A 5 43.88 36.43 9.71
CA ILE A 5 42.65 35.94 10.38
C ILE A 5 41.63 35.42 9.37
N ILE A 6 41.43 36.11 8.25
CA ILE A 6 40.49 35.69 7.17
C ILE A 6 40.94 34.36 6.56
N THR A 7 42.26 34.18 6.34
CA THR A 7 42.79 32.92 5.80
C THR A 7 42.61 31.76 6.76
N PHE A 8 42.78 31.96 8.07
CA PHE A 8 42.52 30.94 9.08
C PHE A 8 41.05 30.57 9.20
N ILE A 9 40.14 31.54 9.14
CA ILE A 9 38.68 31.26 9.17
C ILE A 9 38.26 30.49 7.92
N SER A 10 38.79 30.83 6.74
CA SER A 10 38.51 30.10 5.50
C SER A 10 39.01 28.65 5.55
N LEU A 11 40.17 28.39 6.17
CA LEU A 11 40.71 27.07 6.34
C LEU A 11 39.87 26.21 7.31
N ILE A 12 39.38 26.79 8.40
CA ILE A 12 38.54 26.14 9.39
C ILE A 12 37.17 25.76 8.79
N ILE A 13 36.57 26.63 7.98
CA ILE A 13 35.30 26.34 7.29
C ILE A 13 35.46 25.17 6.29
N GLY A 14 36.60 25.12 5.58
CA GLY A 14 36.91 24.01 4.68
C GLY A 14 37.08 22.63 5.38
N ILE A 15 37.55 22.61 6.64
CA ILE A 15 37.73 21.40 7.41
C ILE A 15 36.38 20.88 7.99
N LEU A 16 35.43 21.77 8.24
CA LEU A 16 34.12 21.43 8.76
C LEU A 16 33.16 20.89 7.69
N SER A 17 33.49 21.04 6.41
CA SER A 17 32.73 20.47 5.28
C SER A 17 33.08 19.00 5.09
N ARG A 18 32.95 18.17 6.14
CA ARG A 18 32.94 16.73 5.95
C ARG A 18 31.58 16.36 5.40
N ALA A 19 31.54 16.01 4.12
CA ALA A 19 30.42 15.28 3.57
C ALA A 19 30.28 13.97 4.37
N GLN A 20 29.28 13.89 5.23
CA GLN A 20 28.90 12.63 5.86
C GLN A 20 28.35 11.76 4.74
N THR A 21 29.13 10.80 4.28
CA THR A 21 28.59 9.68 3.51
C THR A 21 27.73 8.87 4.47
N VAL A 22 26.42 9.05 4.38
CA VAL A 22 25.46 8.17 5.05
C VAL A 22 25.60 6.82 4.37
N ASN A 23 26.32 5.90 5.02
CA ASN A 23 26.30 4.49 4.62
C ASN A 23 24.93 3.93 5.01
N GLU A 24 23.97 4.00 4.12
CA GLU A 24 22.69 3.33 4.30
C GLU A 24 22.91 1.81 4.21
N HIS A 25 22.83 1.14 5.34
CA HIS A 25 22.82 -0.32 5.39
C HIS A 25 21.39 -0.79 5.13
N TYR A 26 21.15 -1.33 3.95
CA TYR A 26 19.87 -1.97 3.62
C TYR A 26 19.85 -3.39 4.20
N TYR A 27 18.81 -3.67 4.98
CA TYR A 27 18.54 -5.02 5.50
C TYR A 27 17.38 -5.62 4.70
N PHE A 28 17.62 -6.80 4.15
CA PHE A 28 16.58 -7.53 3.42
C PHE A 28 15.99 -8.62 4.31
N LYS A 29 14.66 -8.62 4.43
CA LYS A 29 13.90 -9.68 5.08
C LYS A 29 13.04 -10.37 4.04
N ASN A 30 13.23 -11.67 3.85
CA ASN A 30 12.37 -12.46 2.97
C ASN A 30 11.07 -12.81 3.70
N LEU A 31 9.94 -12.44 3.13
CA LEU A 31 8.62 -12.83 3.61
C LEU A 31 8.02 -13.83 2.62
N SER A 32 7.63 -14.99 3.13
CA SER A 32 7.06 -16.09 2.34
C SER A 32 5.92 -16.77 3.10
N SER A 33 5.27 -17.73 2.48
CA SER A 33 4.25 -18.54 3.15
C SER A 33 4.80 -19.32 4.37
N GLN A 34 6.10 -19.63 4.40
CA GLN A 34 6.76 -20.20 5.57
C GLN A 34 6.86 -19.22 6.75
N ASN A 35 6.81 -17.92 6.47
CA ASN A 35 6.84 -16.85 7.47
C ASN A 35 5.45 -16.29 7.78
N GLY A 36 4.39 -16.89 7.22
CA GLY A 36 3.01 -16.51 7.50
C GLY A 36 2.30 -15.72 6.40
N LEU A 37 2.91 -15.47 5.24
CA LEU A 37 2.20 -14.90 4.09
C LEU A 37 1.16 -15.91 3.55
N SER A 38 -0.03 -15.46 3.17
CA SER A 38 -1.10 -16.35 2.67
C SER A 38 -0.70 -17.12 1.41
N GLN A 39 0.08 -16.49 0.52
CA GLN A 39 0.54 -17.10 -0.71
C GLN A 39 1.77 -16.34 -1.27
N ASN A 40 2.72 -17.06 -1.88
CA ASN A 40 3.99 -16.46 -2.34
C ASN A 40 3.88 -15.56 -3.58
N THR A 41 2.78 -15.64 -4.33
CA THR A 41 2.54 -14.74 -5.45
C THR A 41 1.89 -13.46 -4.92
N VAL A 42 2.70 -12.43 -4.74
CA VAL A 42 2.28 -11.10 -4.34
C VAL A 42 2.08 -10.25 -5.60
N SER A 43 0.88 -9.76 -5.81
CA SER A 43 0.48 -8.92 -6.95
C SER A 43 0.48 -7.43 -6.62
N ALA A 44 0.29 -7.07 -5.35
CA ALA A 44 0.26 -5.69 -4.89
C ALA A 44 0.89 -5.54 -3.51
N ILE A 45 1.59 -4.43 -3.29
CA ILE A 45 2.17 -4.06 -1.99
C ILE A 45 1.81 -2.61 -1.72
N LEU A 46 1.42 -2.32 -0.47
CA LEU A 46 1.11 -0.99 0.01
C LEU A 46 1.61 -0.84 1.44
N GLN A 47 2.23 0.30 1.77
CA GLN A 47 2.40 0.72 3.16
C GLN A 47 1.34 1.77 3.46
N ASP A 48 0.52 1.52 4.49
CA ASP A 48 -0.50 2.47 4.90
C ASP A 48 0.07 3.60 5.78
N SER A 49 -0.72 4.64 5.99
CA SER A 49 -0.36 5.82 6.79
C SER A 49 -0.08 5.50 8.26
N LYS A 50 -0.52 4.32 8.75
CA LYS A 50 -0.26 3.81 10.11
C LYS A 50 1.02 2.97 10.18
N GLY A 51 1.68 2.73 9.03
CA GLY A 51 2.93 1.97 8.92
C GLY A 51 2.76 0.46 8.71
N PHE A 52 1.53 -0.06 8.61
CA PHE A 52 1.31 -1.46 8.26
C PHE A 52 1.65 -1.73 6.80
N MET A 53 2.26 -2.89 6.53
CA MET A 53 2.47 -3.36 5.17
C MET A 53 1.33 -4.27 4.74
N TRP A 54 0.75 -3.99 3.59
CA TRP A 54 -0.32 -4.78 2.99
C TRP A 54 0.20 -5.53 1.77
N PHE A 55 -0.14 -6.80 1.67
CA PHE A 55 0.25 -7.67 0.58
C PHE A 55 -1.00 -8.28 -0.06
N GLY A 56 -1.29 -7.87 -1.28
CA GLY A 56 -2.31 -8.49 -2.11
C GLY A 56 -1.75 -9.76 -2.74
N THR A 57 -2.38 -10.89 -2.50
CA THR A 57 -1.96 -12.19 -3.03
C THR A 57 -3.02 -12.85 -3.89
N LYS A 58 -2.71 -14.00 -4.48
CA LYS A 58 -3.71 -14.83 -5.16
C LYS A 58 -4.62 -15.61 -4.19
N ASP A 59 -4.36 -15.55 -2.88
CA ASP A 59 -5.14 -16.26 -1.85
C ASP A 59 -5.48 -15.36 -0.66
N GLY A 60 -5.83 -14.12 -0.95
CA GLY A 60 -6.29 -13.14 0.03
C GLY A 60 -5.41 -11.92 0.15
N LEU A 61 -5.77 -11.09 1.10
CA LEU A 61 -5.08 -9.88 1.51
C LEU A 61 -4.43 -10.09 2.86
N ASP A 62 -3.15 -9.80 2.98
CA ASP A 62 -2.38 -9.92 4.21
C ASP A 62 -1.97 -8.53 4.71
N ARG A 63 -2.13 -8.27 6.02
CA ARG A 63 -1.59 -7.10 6.70
C ARG A 63 -0.49 -7.52 7.66
N TYR A 64 0.67 -6.92 7.54
CA TYR A 64 1.85 -7.18 8.35
C TYR A 64 2.18 -5.99 9.26
N ASP A 65 2.38 -6.23 10.54
CA ASP A 65 2.68 -5.21 11.55
C ASP A 65 4.19 -5.10 11.88
N GLY A 66 5.05 -5.79 11.13
CA GLY A 66 6.49 -5.93 11.40
C GLY A 66 6.85 -7.23 12.11
N VAL A 67 5.89 -7.92 12.74
CA VAL A 67 6.08 -9.15 13.52
C VAL A 67 5.20 -10.27 12.99
N SER A 68 3.90 -10.02 12.81
CA SER A 68 2.88 -11.02 12.48
C SER A 68 2.01 -10.59 11.30
N PHE A 69 1.40 -11.58 10.66
CA PHE A 69 0.41 -11.38 9.61
C PHE A 69 -1.01 -11.50 10.14
N ARG A 70 -1.88 -10.61 9.68
CA ARG A 70 -3.32 -10.75 9.75
C ARG A 70 -3.85 -11.02 8.35
N HIS A 71 -4.65 -12.08 8.20
CA HIS A 71 -5.19 -12.54 6.92
C HIS A 71 -6.64 -12.10 6.75
N PHE A 72 -6.98 -11.65 5.55
CA PHE A 72 -8.32 -11.34 5.13
C PHE A 72 -8.65 -12.16 3.89
N LYS A 73 -9.65 -13.01 4.02
CA LYS A 73 -10.09 -13.90 2.94
C LYS A 73 -11.59 -13.77 2.72
N TYR A 74 -12.01 -14.20 1.54
CA TYR A 74 -13.42 -14.38 1.24
C TYR A 74 -14.04 -15.44 2.16
N ASP A 75 -15.15 -15.07 2.78
CA ASP A 75 -15.98 -15.98 3.55
C ASP A 75 -17.44 -15.82 3.09
N ARG A 76 -17.99 -16.88 2.49
CA ARG A 76 -19.37 -16.91 1.98
C ARG A 76 -20.42 -16.60 3.06
N ASN A 77 -20.11 -16.95 4.31
CA ASN A 77 -21.04 -16.75 5.44
C ASN A 77 -20.88 -15.39 6.11
N ASN A 78 -19.88 -14.62 5.71
CA ASN A 78 -19.61 -13.30 6.26
C ASN A 78 -19.66 -12.22 5.17
N PRO A 79 -20.77 -11.50 4.99
CA PRO A 79 -20.90 -10.45 3.97
C PRO A 79 -20.00 -9.21 4.20
N ARG A 80 -19.28 -9.19 5.34
CA ARG A 80 -18.32 -8.16 5.69
C ARG A 80 -16.87 -8.59 5.44
N SER A 81 -16.65 -9.80 4.93
CA SER A 81 -15.34 -10.31 4.54
C SER A 81 -14.88 -9.69 3.22
N LEU A 82 -13.60 -9.91 2.87
CA LEU A 82 -13.11 -9.66 1.52
C LEU A 82 -13.97 -10.45 0.51
N GLY A 83 -14.39 -9.82 -0.57
CA GLY A 83 -15.32 -10.46 -1.49
C GLY A 83 -14.70 -11.42 -2.51
N ASN A 84 -13.38 -11.37 -2.69
CA ASN A 84 -12.63 -12.28 -3.54
C ASN A 84 -11.18 -12.39 -3.07
N ASN A 85 -10.57 -13.57 -3.19
CA ASN A 85 -9.20 -13.81 -2.72
C ASN A 85 -8.11 -13.38 -3.69
N PHE A 86 -8.41 -13.23 -4.98
CA PHE A 86 -7.39 -12.80 -5.94
C PHE A 86 -7.28 -11.26 -5.94
N VAL A 87 -6.42 -10.75 -5.08
CA VAL A 87 -6.13 -9.32 -4.98
C VAL A 87 -5.15 -8.92 -6.08
N THR A 88 -5.46 -7.86 -6.82
CA THR A 88 -4.67 -7.36 -7.95
C THR A 88 -4.05 -6.00 -7.71
N SER A 89 -4.71 -5.14 -6.92
CA SER A 89 -4.29 -3.77 -6.68
C SER A 89 -4.69 -3.28 -5.29
N LEU A 90 -3.88 -2.38 -4.71
CA LEU A 90 -4.12 -1.78 -3.39
C LEU A 90 -3.90 -0.26 -3.47
N TYR A 91 -4.73 0.48 -2.75
CA TYR A 91 -4.60 1.92 -2.59
C TYR A 91 -5.18 2.37 -1.25
N GLU A 92 -4.54 3.29 -0.54
CA GLU A 92 -5.08 3.95 0.65
C GLU A 92 -5.65 5.32 0.27
N ASP A 93 -6.90 5.59 0.63
CA ASP A 93 -7.51 6.90 0.41
C ASP A 93 -7.15 7.91 1.52
N ILE A 94 -7.56 9.17 1.34
CA ILE A 94 -7.28 10.25 2.30
C ILE A 94 -7.95 10.07 3.66
N GLU A 95 -8.94 9.16 3.77
CA GLU A 95 -9.62 8.81 5.01
C GLU A 95 -8.95 7.61 5.71
N GLY A 96 -7.92 7.01 5.08
CA GLY A 96 -7.21 5.83 5.58
C GLY A 96 -7.94 4.52 5.32
N ASN A 97 -8.93 4.50 4.40
CA ASN A 97 -9.55 3.26 3.97
C ASN A 97 -8.68 2.58 2.91
N ILE A 98 -8.64 1.25 2.92
CA ILE A 98 -7.86 0.48 1.94
C ILE A 98 -8.76 0.00 0.82
N TRP A 99 -8.53 0.49 -0.37
CA TRP A 99 -9.18 0.05 -1.60
C TRP A 99 -8.47 -1.17 -2.14
N VAL A 100 -9.22 -2.21 -2.39
CA VAL A 100 -8.73 -3.54 -2.78
C VAL A 100 -9.35 -3.92 -4.12
N GLY A 101 -8.53 -3.87 -5.18
CA GLY A 101 -8.88 -4.40 -6.48
C GLY A 101 -8.72 -5.91 -6.50
N THR A 102 -9.68 -6.60 -7.13
CA THR A 102 -9.67 -8.04 -7.31
C THR A 102 -9.99 -8.40 -8.76
N ASP A 103 -9.94 -9.67 -9.11
CA ASP A 103 -10.33 -10.17 -10.44
C ASP A 103 -11.85 -10.12 -10.70
N VAL A 104 -12.67 -9.77 -9.69
CA VAL A 104 -14.14 -9.66 -9.82
C VAL A 104 -14.69 -8.33 -9.36
N GLY A 105 -13.86 -7.35 -9.01
CA GLY A 105 -14.32 -6.02 -8.60
C GLY A 105 -13.48 -5.33 -7.55
N VAL A 106 -14.03 -4.27 -6.98
CA VAL A 106 -13.37 -3.42 -5.99
C VAL A 106 -14.07 -3.56 -4.64
N TYR A 107 -13.28 -3.73 -3.60
CA TYR A 107 -13.74 -3.76 -2.21
C TYR A 107 -13.01 -2.67 -1.42
N ILE A 108 -13.68 -2.08 -0.44
CA ILE A 108 -13.10 -1.09 0.47
C ILE A 108 -13.08 -1.68 1.87
N TYR A 109 -11.89 -1.77 2.45
CA TYR A 109 -11.72 -2.09 3.86
C TYR A 109 -11.77 -0.81 4.69
N TYR A 110 -12.64 -0.81 5.67
CA TYR A 110 -12.80 0.26 6.65
C TYR A 110 -12.13 -0.14 7.96
N PRO A 111 -10.92 0.36 8.29
CA PRO A 111 -10.18 -0.05 9.48
C PRO A 111 -10.93 0.18 10.78
N GLU A 112 -11.68 1.29 10.89
CA GLU A 112 -12.44 1.66 12.08
C GLU A 112 -13.58 0.68 12.40
N LYS A 113 -14.10 -0.01 11.37
CA LYS A 113 -15.24 -0.93 11.48
C LYS A 113 -14.82 -2.37 11.32
N ASP A 114 -13.56 -2.61 10.98
CA ASP A 114 -13.01 -3.93 10.67
C ASP A 114 -13.88 -4.70 9.67
N THR A 115 -14.23 -4.06 8.54
CA THR A 115 -15.18 -4.63 7.57
C THR A 115 -14.82 -4.24 6.15
N PHE A 116 -15.11 -5.16 5.22
CA PHE A 116 -15.11 -4.88 3.79
C PHE A 116 -16.50 -4.52 3.29
N ARG A 117 -16.54 -3.69 2.27
CA ARG A 117 -17.74 -3.44 1.47
C ARG A 117 -17.39 -3.49 -0.01
N HIS A 118 -18.25 -4.08 -0.81
CA HIS A 118 -18.15 -4.00 -2.26
C HIS A 118 -18.37 -2.56 -2.69
N PHE A 119 -17.46 -2.02 -3.48
CA PHE A 119 -17.62 -0.69 -4.06
C PHE A 119 -18.73 -0.72 -5.12
N VAL A 120 -19.66 0.20 -4.97
CA VAL A 120 -20.77 0.42 -5.92
C VAL A 120 -20.67 1.84 -6.41
N GLU A 121 -20.49 2.02 -7.71
CA GLU A 121 -20.49 3.35 -8.31
C GLU A 121 -21.84 4.01 -8.08
N GLN A 122 -21.84 5.22 -7.50
CA GLN A 122 -23.04 6.04 -7.32
C GLN A 122 -23.40 6.79 -8.61
N SER A 123 -23.39 6.10 -9.74
CA SER A 123 -23.99 6.60 -10.98
C SER A 123 -25.49 6.30 -10.98
N ASP A 124 -26.24 6.92 -11.90
CA ASP A 124 -27.70 6.73 -12.05
C ASP A 124 -28.18 5.27 -12.15
N LYS A 125 -27.27 4.32 -12.26
CA LYS A 125 -27.54 2.88 -12.41
C LYS A 125 -27.03 2.00 -11.27
N ASN A 126 -26.46 2.53 -10.19
CA ASN A 126 -25.90 1.74 -9.10
C ASN A 126 -24.97 0.61 -9.61
N THR A 127 -24.10 0.92 -10.55
CA THR A 127 -23.29 -0.07 -11.25
C THR A 127 -22.12 -0.52 -10.34
N ARG A 128 -22.04 -1.82 -10.13
CA ARG A 128 -20.87 -2.45 -9.48
C ARG A 128 -19.76 -2.62 -10.50
N VAL A 129 -18.52 -2.45 -10.07
CA VAL A 129 -17.37 -2.87 -10.87
C VAL A 129 -17.21 -4.39 -10.66
N GLU A 130 -17.87 -5.19 -11.51
CA GLU A 130 -17.83 -6.67 -11.47
C GLU A 130 -16.86 -7.21 -12.53
N ARG A 131 -15.63 -6.71 -12.53
CA ARG A 131 -14.59 -7.03 -13.52
C ARG A 131 -13.23 -7.04 -12.88
N ALA A 132 -12.29 -7.72 -13.52
CA ALA A 132 -10.89 -7.68 -13.11
C ALA A 132 -10.38 -6.23 -13.06
N VAL A 133 -9.81 -5.88 -11.92
CA VAL A 133 -9.24 -4.55 -11.67
C VAL A 133 -7.75 -4.63 -11.90
N ALA A 134 -7.26 -3.86 -12.87
CA ALA A 134 -5.83 -3.81 -13.16
C ALA A 134 -5.07 -2.88 -12.20
N MET A 135 -5.69 -1.74 -11.86
CA MET A 135 -5.04 -0.73 -11.02
C MET A 135 -6.07 0.13 -10.27
N ILE A 136 -5.71 0.53 -9.05
CA ILE A 136 -6.36 1.59 -8.29
C ILE A 136 -5.31 2.63 -7.92
N SER A 137 -5.62 3.91 -8.08
CA SER A 137 -4.73 5.02 -7.74
C SER A 137 -5.54 6.24 -7.31
N GLY A 138 -4.92 7.15 -6.56
CA GLY A 138 -5.53 8.44 -6.21
C GLY A 138 -4.77 9.61 -6.81
N ASP A 139 -5.44 10.76 -6.84
CA ASP A 139 -4.79 12.02 -7.20
C ASP A 139 -4.72 12.98 -6.01
N SER A 140 -4.03 14.11 -6.20
CA SER A 140 -3.85 15.14 -5.17
C SER A 140 -5.16 15.84 -4.74
N GLN A 141 -6.27 15.59 -5.43
CA GLN A 141 -7.59 16.10 -5.08
C GLN A 141 -8.44 15.09 -4.29
N GLY A 142 -7.86 13.92 -3.95
CA GLY A 142 -8.56 12.85 -3.24
C GLY A 142 -9.50 12.02 -4.10
N ARG A 143 -9.44 12.15 -5.45
CA ARG A 143 -10.21 11.30 -6.36
C ARG A 143 -9.53 9.95 -6.51
N VAL A 144 -10.33 8.88 -6.54
CA VAL A 144 -9.85 7.52 -6.76
C VAL A 144 -10.13 7.11 -8.20
N TRP A 145 -9.09 6.66 -8.88
CA TRP A 145 -9.12 6.18 -10.26
C TRP A 145 -9.02 4.67 -10.28
N ILE A 146 -9.92 4.03 -11.02
CA ILE A 146 -9.99 2.57 -11.14
C ILE A 146 -9.85 2.21 -12.62
N ALA A 147 -8.81 1.44 -12.94
CA ALA A 147 -8.66 0.80 -14.24
C ALA A 147 -9.15 -0.64 -14.16
N ALA A 148 -10.24 -0.94 -14.84
CA ALA A 148 -10.82 -2.27 -14.93
C ALA A 148 -10.82 -2.75 -16.39
N GLU A 149 -10.87 -4.07 -16.60
CA GLU A 149 -10.94 -4.66 -17.94
C GLU A 149 -12.17 -4.16 -18.69
N ALA A 150 -12.02 -3.96 -20.01
CA ALA A 150 -13.14 -3.58 -20.87
C ALA A 150 -14.18 -4.71 -20.95
N GLN A 151 -15.45 -4.36 -21.08
CA GLN A 151 -16.47 -5.32 -21.49
C GLN A 151 -16.33 -5.56 -23.00
N ASN A 152 -16.08 -6.82 -23.37
CA ASN A 152 -16.22 -7.27 -24.77
C ASN A 152 -17.68 -7.46 -25.12
#